data_6839496dec19b51a699481ffc401fdd0
#
_entry.id   6839496dec19b51a699481ffc401fdd0
#
_cell.length_a   1.000
_cell.length_b   1.000
_cell.length_c   1.000
_cell.angle_alpha   90.00
_cell.angle_beta   90.00
_cell.angle_gamma   90.00
#
_symmetry.space_group_name_H-M   'P 1'
#
loop_
_entity.id
_entity.type
_entity.pdbx_description
1 polymer ?
#
loop_
_entity_poly.entity_id
_entity_poly.type
_entity_poly.pdbx_seq_one_letter_code
_entity_poly.pdbx_strand_id
1 'polypeptide(L)'
;MSAPPTAAAGNSAGPPAWAVYLFVGCLVVLAFGVLVIPLGDPDVYIHLRDGRYWVESGLHVDKDPFTFTASDKPIEKQEWLFRVLLYGLWKIGGYNSLIAFKAAVMTTAFFLLGLLVYHRWPNLGVVGLFAAVALVTPDVMFYGERPYIFTYCLLPLAYLLLHAYQQAPLAEEAAAGKKLWWIPALTVPWANLHPGFLIVLVFLGVFWLENAVATLGARNPLAQRRVWRLGAIGVATFLAGAVNPSGFAIYGFVLNITSSKIHMMTVKEWLPPTFGYYYSFFLILGVAWAAQLLAWSRKTRLADVLLLAGFSYLAVRSRRNIPLFLIAVLPPLAGNLRCLWEKWFPGKHLSLRQRRNGLLLGGAVALAFLAWLAATSGWVLRWGQLPNRYPSNGLAWLESHHFQGRLLTPFAWGGYVGWMTRGRVKVFMDGRLPLFGVKTYLDFHKITFGDPKECLALLDRYQVQGILETPDSNINLFIRLSESPDWALVYWDHVSQFYVRCDGPNRELCERYAYRAVAPWKPAEYILDMHHPELALRELRRAEREAPHSYQPFHLEGVLLLEIQGPAEETRRALQKSVELDPI
;
A
#
# COMPACT_ATOMS: atom_id res chain seq x y z
N MET A 1 5.06 74.82 7.46
CA MET A 1 4.06 73.79 7.73
C MET A 1 3.88 72.92 6.48
N SER A 2 4.66 71.86 6.35
CA SER A 2 4.56 70.87 5.27
C SER A 2 3.86 69.65 5.83
N ALA A 3 2.77 69.29 5.18
CA ALA A 3 1.99 68.10 5.54
C ALA A 3 2.84 66.84 5.40
N PRO A 4 2.69 65.82 6.28
CA PRO A 4 3.40 64.55 6.15
C PRO A 4 2.84 63.74 4.97
N PRO A 5 3.68 62.98 4.24
CA PRO A 5 3.22 62.16 3.13
C PRO A 5 2.29 61.07 3.65
N THR A 6 1.09 61.02 3.12
CA THR A 6 0.12 59.93 3.30
C THR A 6 0.77 58.65 2.83
N ALA A 7 1.09 57.77 3.78
CA ALA A 7 1.50 56.38 3.49
C ALA A 7 0.40 55.72 2.64
N ALA A 8 0.72 55.45 1.39
CA ALA A 8 -0.13 54.64 0.52
C ALA A 8 -0.37 53.30 1.18
N ALA A 9 -1.59 53.12 1.69
CA ALA A 9 -2.09 51.81 2.11
C ALA A 9 -2.06 50.90 0.89
N GLY A 10 -0.94 50.18 0.70
CA GLY A 10 -0.80 49.18 -0.35
C GLY A 10 -1.89 48.15 -0.18
N ASN A 11 -2.80 48.09 -1.13
CA ASN A 11 -3.88 47.12 -1.25
C ASN A 11 -3.35 45.69 -0.98
N SER A 12 -3.63 45.18 0.21
CA SER A 12 -3.33 43.81 0.62
C SER A 12 -4.33 42.78 0.03
N ALA A 13 -4.99 43.12 -1.09
CA ALA A 13 -5.90 42.20 -1.76
C ALA A 13 -5.14 40.96 -2.23
N GLY A 14 -5.66 39.77 -1.85
CA GLY A 14 -5.14 38.48 -2.32
C GLY A 14 -5.45 38.27 -3.81
N PRO A 15 -4.94 37.18 -4.42
CA PRO A 15 -5.35 36.79 -5.77
C PRO A 15 -6.86 36.59 -5.81
N PRO A 16 -7.53 36.79 -6.97
CA PRO A 16 -8.99 36.64 -7.06
C PRO A 16 -9.41 35.21 -6.70
N ALA A 17 -10.51 35.08 -5.95
CA ALA A 17 -10.97 33.80 -5.40
C ALA A 17 -11.13 32.71 -6.47
N TRP A 18 -11.64 33.07 -7.66
CA TRP A 18 -11.79 32.12 -8.76
C TRP A 18 -10.46 31.48 -9.20
N ALA A 19 -9.35 32.24 -9.22
CA ALA A 19 -8.03 31.71 -9.59
C ALA A 19 -7.49 30.76 -8.51
N VAL A 20 -7.81 31.03 -7.24
CA VAL A 20 -7.50 30.13 -6.11
C VAL A 20 -8.28 28.82 -6.24
N TYR A 21 -9.59 28.91 -6.45
CA TYR A 21 -10.43 27.71 -6.60
C TYR A 21 -10.03 26.87 -7.82
N LEU A 22 -9.73 27.52 -8.94
CA LEU A 22 -9.26 26.82 -10.13
C LEU A 22 -7.94 26.09 -9.88
N PHE A 23 -6.96 26.76 -9.27
CA PHE A 23 -5.68 26.14 -8.94
C PHE A 23 -5.84 24.93 -7.98
N VAL A 24 -6.60 25.10 -6.90
CA VAL A 24 -6.89 24.03 -5.94
C VAL A 24 -7.63 22.88 -6.65
N GLY A 25 -8.59 23.19 -7.51
CA GLY A 25 -9.29 22.19 -8.33
C GLY A 25 -8.35 21.41 -9.24
N CYS A 26 -7.39 22.08 -9.90
CA CYS A 26 -6.36 21.41 -10.70
C CYS A 26 -5.48 20.48 -9.86
N LEU A 27 -5.09 20.90 -8.65
CA LEU A 27 -4.31 20.03 -7.74
C LEU A 27 -5.12 18.80 -7.26
N VAL A 28 -6.40 18.99 -6.98
CA VAL A 28 -7.31 17.89 -6.61
C VAL A 28 -7.46 16.90 -7.76
N VAL A 29 -7.67 17.39 -8.99
CA VAL A 29 -7.75 16.55 -10.19
C VAL A 29 -6.43 15.81 -10.44
N LEU A 30 -5.29 16.51 -10.29
CA LEU A 30 -3.98 15.87 -10.40
C LEU A 30 -3.82 14.76 -9.36
N ALA A 31 -4.08 15.06 -8.09
CA ALA A 31 -3.94 14.08 -7.00
C ALA A 31 -4.85 12.87 -7.22
N PHE A 32 -6.12 13.08 -7.52
CA PHE A 32 -7.07 12.01 -7.79
C PHE A 32 -6.63 11.18 -9.01
N GLY A 33 -6.28 11.83 -10.12
CA GLY A 33 -5.88 11.17 -11.36
C GLY A 33 -4.64 10.29 -11.22
N VAL A 34 -3.60 10.79 -10.53
CA VAL A 34 -2.37 10.00 -10.25
C VAL A 34 -2.67 8.79 -9.37
N LEU A 35 -3.66 8.87 -8.50
CA LEU A 35 -4.06 7.80 -7.58
C LEU A 35 -5.03 6.79 -8.20
N VAL A 36 -5.60 7.08 -9.38
CA VAL A 36 -6.37 6.11 -10.17
C VAL A 36 -5.40 5.21 -10.91
N ILE A 37 -4.99 4.14 -10.24
CA ILE A 37 -4.10 3.10 -10.78
C ILE A 37 -4.74 1.73 -10.53
N PRO A 38 -4.50 0.72 -11.41
CA PRO A 38 -5.07 -0.61 -11.27
C PRO A 38 -4.71 -1.27 -9.95
N LEU A 39 -5.59 -2.15 -9.47
CA LEU A 39 -5.36 -2.94 -8.26
C LEU A 39 -4.14 -3.84 -8.44
N GLY A 40 -3.12 -3.63 -7.62
CA GLY A 40 -1.88 -4.40 -7.66
C GLY A 40 -1.48 -4.98 -6.32
N ASP A 41 -2.12 -4.56 -5.22
CA ASP A 41 -1.82 -5.04 -3.88
C ASP A 41 -2.52 -6.38 -3.62
N PRO A 42 -1.79 -7.47 -3.33
CA PRO A 42 -2.40 -8.78 -3.09
C PRO A 42 -3.25 -8.83 -1.81
N ASP A 43 -2.99 -7.97 -0.83
CA ASP A 43 -3.74 -7.97 0.43
C ASP A 43 -5.19 -7.50 0.26
N VAL A 44 -5.53 -6.82 -0.84
CA VAL A 44 -6.91 -6.43 -1.15
C VAL A 44 -7.85 -7.64 -1.17
N TYR A 45 -7.38 -8.79 -1.66
CA TYR A 45 -8.19 -10.00 -1.72
C TYR A 45 -8.39 -10.64 -0.35
N ILE A 46 -7.41 -10.51 0.56
CA ILE A 46 -7.58 -10.91 1.97
C ILE A 46 -8.69 -10.06 2.60
N HIS A 47 -8.63 -8.74 2.41
CA HIS A 47 -9.66 -7.84 2.96
C HIS A 47 -11.04 -8.09 2.37
N LEU A 48 -11.16 -8.33 1.05
CA LEU A 48 -12.43 -8.66 0.40
C LEU A 48 -13.00 -9.99 0.86
N ARG A 49 -12.16 -11.04 0.92
CA ARG A 49 -12.52 -12.39 1.36
C ARG A 49 -13.01 -12.37 2.80
N ASP A 50 -12.22 -11.76 3.67
CA ASP A 50 -12.52 -11.68 5.09
C ASP A 50 -13.77 -10.80 5.33
N GLY A 51 -13.88 -9.66 4.62
CA GLY A 51 -15.05 -8.79 4.68
C GLY A 51 -16.35 -9.49 4.28
N ARG A 52 -16.30 -10.28 3.19
CA ARG A 52 -17.42 -11.15 2.78
C ARG A 52 -17.77 -12.13 3.89
N TYR A 53 -16.77 -12.83 4.43
CA TYR A 53 -16.98 -13.81 5.47
C TYR A 53 -17.59 -13.20 6.74
N TRP A 54 -17.12 -12.01 7.17
CA TRP A 54 -17.71 -11.27 8.28
C TRP A 54 -19.19 -10.94 8.04
N VAL A 55 -19.53 -10.47 6.84
CA VAL A 55 -20.93 -10.11 6.51
C VAL A 55 -21.83 -11.34 6.43
N GLU A 56 -21.37 -12.40 5.74
CA GLU A 56 -22.16 -13.62 5.53
C GLU A 56 -22.32 -14.45 6.82
N SER A 57 -21.38 -14.37 7.77
CA SER A 57 -21.47 -15.03 9.08
C SER A 57 -22.20 -14.21 10.15
N GLY A 58 -22.82 -13.08 9.79
CA GLY A 58 -23.50 -12.20 10.76
C GLY A 58 -22.55 -11.58 11.77
N LEU A 59 -21.32 -11.27 11.38
CA LEU A 59 -20.23 -10.74 12.21
C LEU A 59 -19.71 -11.70 13.31
N HIS A 60 -20.09 -12.98 13.26
CA HIS A 60 -19.60 -14.02 14.15
C HIS A 60 -18.48 -14.81 13.49
N VAL A 61 -17.24 -14.44 13.79
CA VAL A 61 -16.06 -15.07 13.20
C VAL A 61 -15.10 -15.45 14.30
N ASP A 62 -14.88 -16.77 14.48
CA ASP A 62 -14.03 -17.30 15.54
C ASP A 62 -12.69 -17.83 15.02
N LYS A 63 -12.73 -18.73 14.03
CA LYS A 63 -11.54 -19.41 13.51
C LYS A 63 -11.32 -19.13 12.03
N ASP A 64 -10.08 -19.31 11.56
CA ASP A 64 -9.73 -19.13 10.16
C ASP A 64 -10.26 -20.27 9.28
N PRO A 65 -11.20 -20.02 8.35
CA PRO A 65 -11.74 -21.03 7.46
C PRO A 65 -10.93 -21.19 6.15
N PHE A 66 -9.93 -20.35 5.90
CA PHE A 66 -9.31 -20.19 4.58
C PHE A 66 -8.00 -20.94 4.43
N THR A 67 -7.31 -21.20 5.54
CA THR A 67 -6.02 -21.87 5.52
C THR A 67 -6.04 -23.14 6.34
N PHE A 68 -5.30 -24.16 5.90
CA PHE A 68 -5.28 -25.42 6.63
C PHE A 68 -4.19 -25.47 7.71
N THR A 69 -3.22 -24.54 7.67
CA THR A 69 -2.15 -24.44 8.69
C THR A 69 -2.52 -23.59 9.89
N ALA A 70 -3.65 -22.87 9.81
CA ALA A 70 -4.15 -22.02 10.89
C ALA A 70 -5.65 -22.19 11.14
N SER A 71 -6.26 -23.28 10.72
CA SER A 71 -7.71 -23.53 10.82
C SER A 71 -8.26 -23.62 12.25
N ASP A 72 -7.41 -23.84 13.23
CA ASP A 72 -7.72 -23.87 14.66
C ASP A 72 -7.51 -22.50 15.35
N LYS A 73 -6.84 -21.57 14.67
CA LYS A 73 -6.48 -20.28 15.23
C LYS A 73 -7.60 -19.26 15.09
N PRO A 74 -7.74 -18.35 16.07
CA PRO A 74 -8.73 -17.28 15.97
C PRO A 74 -8.35 -16.32 14.83
N ILE A 75 -9.37 -15.91 14.06
CA ILE A 75 -9.18 -14.89 13.03
C ILE A 75 -8.88 -13.53 13.65
N GLU A 76 -8.00 -12.77 13.02
CA GLU A 76 -7.67 -11.43 13.49
C GLU A 76 -8.85 -10.47 13.33
N LYS A 77 -9.27 -9.85 14.45
CA LYS A 77 -10.40 -8.91 14.50
C LYS A 77 -10.01 -7.45 14.25
N GLN A 78 -8.71 -7.19 14.12
CA GLN A 78 -8.22 -5.86 13.73
C GLN A 78 -8.66 -5.53 12.31
N GLU A 79 -8.92 -4.25 12.05
CA GLU A 79 -9.31 -3.77 10.72
C GLU A 79 -10.63 -4.34 10.18
N TRP A 80 -11.47 -4.92 11.05
CA TRP A 80 -12.72 -5.56 10.63
C TRP A 80 -13.65 -4.60 9.88
N LEU A 81 -13.74 -3.34 10.34
CA LEU A 81 -14.59 -2.32 9.72
C LEU A 81 -14.09 -1.98 8.32
N PHE A 82 -12.75 -1.94 8.12
CA PHE A 82 -12.18 -1.74 6.79
C PHE A 82 -12.54 -2.89 5.84
N ARG A 83 -12.42 -4.14 6.30
CA ARG A 83 -12.73 -5.33 5.51
C ARG A 83 -14.20 -5.35 5.08
N VAL A 84 -15.12 -5.07 6.00
CA VAL A 84 -16.56 -4.96 5.71
C VAL A 84 -16.85 -3.81 4.75
N LEU A 85 -16.25 -2.63 4.97
CA LEU A 85 -16.40 -1.47 4.09
C LEU A 85 -15.92 -1.78 2.67
N LEU A 86 -14.75 -2.41 2.55
CA LEU A 86 -14.17 -2.75 1.25
C LEU A 86 -15.04 -3.73 0.47
N TYR A 87 -15.56 -4.76 1.15
CA TYR A 87 -16.51 -5.70 0.56
C TYR A 87 -17.81 -5.02 0.13
N GLY A 88 -18.36 -4.11 0.95
CA GLY A 88 -19.53 -3.32 0.60
C GLY A 88 -19.33 -2.47 -0.65
N LEU A 89 -18.20 -1.79 -0.75
CA LEU A 89 -17.82 -1.00 -1.93
C LEU A 89 -17.69 -1.90 -3.17
N TRP A 90 -17.06 -3.06 -3.02
CA TRP A 90 -16.94 -4.01 -4.13
C TRP A 90 -18.32 -4.50 -4.61
N LYS A 91 -19.29 -4.72 -3.73
CA LYS A 91 -20.67 -5.06 -4.12
C LYS A 91 -21.37 -3.97 -4.94
N ILE A 92 -21.02 -2.71 -4.74
CA ILE A 92 -21.61 -1.55 -5.42
C ILE A 92 -21.03 -1.38 -6.83
N GLY A 93 -19.70 -1.44 -6.99
CA GLY A 93 -19.04 -1.09 -8.25
C GLY A 93 -17.80 -1.94 -8.59
N GLY A 94 -17.69 -3.14 -8.02
CA GLY A 94 -16.57 -4.03 -8.28
C GLY A 94 -15.22 -3.43 -7.89
N TYR A 95 -14.17 -3.78 -8.60
CA TYR A 95 -12.82 -3.30 -8.32
C TYR A 95 -12.64 -1.80 -8.60
N ASN A 96 -13.42 -1.25 -9.53
CA ASN A 96 -13.35 0.17 -9.86
C ASN A 96 -13.79 1.06 -8.69
N SER A 97 -14.79 0.64 -7.92
CA SER A 97 -15.19 1.37 -6.72
C SER A 97 -14.11 1.43 -5.65
N LEU A 98 -13.28 0.38 -5.53
CA LEU A 98 -12.16 0.35 -4.60
C LEU A 98 -11.06 1.34 -5.01
N ILE A 99 -10.76 1.40 -6.31
CA ILE A 99 -9.80 2.35 -6.88
C ILE A 99 -10.28 3.79 -6.64
N ALA A 100 -11.56 4.08 -6.98
CA ALA A 100 -12.14 5.41 -6.78
C ALA A 100 -12.14 5.81 -5.30
N PHE A 101 -12.50 4.88 -4.42
CA PHE A 101 -12.52 5.11 -2.97
C PHE A 101 -11.12 5.41 -2.43
N LYS A 102 -10.12 4.57 -2.76
CA LYS A 102 -8.72 4.82 -2.41
C LYS A 102 -8.27 6.20 -2.88
N ALA A 103 -8.50 6.51 -4.17
CA ALA A 103 -8.12 7.78 -4.75
C ALA A 103 -8.78 8.97 -4.03
N ALA A 104 -10.07 8.86 -3.67
CA ALA A 104 -10.78 9.91 -2.94
C ALA A 104 -10.23 10.12 -1.52
N VAL A 105 -10.01 9.03 -0.75
CA VAL A 105 -9.45 9.10 0.61
C VAL A 105 -8.05 9.70 0.61
N MET A 106 -7.19 9.25 -0.31
CA MET A 106 -5.82 9.76 -0.40
C MET A 106 -5.77 11.20 -0.92
N THR A 107 -6.61 11.56 -1.88
CA THR A 107 -6.74 12.97 -2.31
C THR A 107 -7.16 13.87 -1.15
N THR A 108 -8.08 13.41 -0.31
CA THR A 108 -8.48 14.11 0.93
C THR A 108 -7.30 14.23 1.89
N ALA A 109 -6.49 13.19 2.05
CA ALA A 109 -5.27 13.23 2.87
C ALA A 109 -4.27 14.30 2.37
N PHE A 110 -4.00 14.34 1.06
CA PHE A 110 -3.14 15.36 0.45
C PHE A 110 -3.72 16.77 0.61
N PHE A 111 -5.03 16.94 0.46
CA PHE A 111 -5.70 18.21 0.67
C PHE A 111 -5.54 18.71 2.11
N LEU A 112 -5.77 17.84 3.11
CA LEU A 112 -5.61 18.18 4.53
C LEU A 112 -4.15 18.52 4.88
N LEU A 113 -3.19 17.78 4.31
CA LEU A 113 -1.76 18.06 4.45
C LEU A 113 -1.40 19.41 3.80
N GLY A 114 -1.96 19.71 2.62
CA GLY A 114 -1.82 20.99 1.95
C GLY A 114 -2.36 22.16 2.78
N LEU A 115 -3.50 21.97 3.48
CA LEU A 115 -4.02 22.96 4.43
C LEU A 115 -3.05 23.19 5.60
N LEU A 116 -2.45 22.16 6.16
CA LEU A 116 -1.42 22.30 7.20
C LEU A 116 -0.20 23.09 6.72
N VAL A 117 0.28 22.79 5.53
CA VAL A 117 1.37 23.55 4.88
C VAL A 117 0.96 25.02 4.69
N TYR A 118 -0.26 25.26 4.18
CA TYR A 118 -0.78 26.60 3.97
C TYR A 118 -0.91 27.41 5.27
N HIS A 119 -1.34 26.78 6.36
CA HIS A 119 -1.39 27.44 7.68
C HIS A 119 -0.01 27.86 8.18
N ARG A 120 1.04 27.12 7.82
CA ARG A 120 2.43 27.45 8.20
C ARG A 120 3.06 28.48 7.27
N TRP A 121 2.77 28.38 5.98
CA TRP A 121 3.19 29.33 4.95
C TRP A 121 2.04 29.63 4.00
N PRO A 122 1.31 30.76 4.17
CA PRO A 122 0.16 31.12 3.31
C PRO A 122 0.57 31.46 1.88
N ASN A 123 1.06 30.47 1.15
CA ASN A 123 1.49 30.57 -0.24
C ASN A 123 1.07 29.31 -1.01
N LEU A 124 0.09 29.46 -1.91
CA LEU A 124 -0.45 28.36 -2.70
C LEU A 124 0.58 27.74 -3.65
N GLY A 125 1.55 28.50 -4.14
CA GLY A 125 2.65 27.96 -4.95
C GLY A 125 3.52 26.99 -4.16
N VAL A 126 3.77 27.29 -2.87
CA VAL A 126 4.46 26.38 -1.95
C VAL A 126 3.63 25.12 -1.71
N VAL A 127 2.31 25.26 -1.48
CA VAL A 127 1.40 24.10 -1.33
C VAL A 127 1.46 23.21 -2.57
N GLY A 128 1.39 23.82 -3.76
CA GLY A 128 1.50 23.09 -5.03
C GLY A 128 2.83 22.36 -5.19
N LEU A 129 3.94 23.00 -4.82
CA LEU A 129 5.27 22.37 -4.85
C LEU A 129 5.35 21.17 -3.91
N PHE A 130 4.88 21.30 -2.66
CA PHE A 130 4.86 20.18 -1.70
C PHE A 130 3.94 19.04 -2.16
N ALA A 131 2.76 19.38 -2.73
CA ALA A 131 1.86 18.39 -3.30
C ALA A 131 2.50 17.65 -4.48
N ALA A 132 3.15 18.38 -5.39
CA ALA A 132 3.86 17.77 -6.52
C ALA A 132 4.98 16.84 -6.04
N VAL A 133 5.83 17.28 -5.11
CA VAL A 133 6.89 16.44 -4.54
C VAL A 133 6.33 15.19 -3.91
N ALA A 134 5.25 15.27 -3.12
CA ALA A 134 4.64 14.12 -2.48
C ALA A 134 3.97 13.16 -3.47
N LEU A 135 3.42 13.65 -4.59
CA LEU A 135 2.75 12.84 -5.62
C LEU A 135 3.72 12.17 -6.59
N VAL A 136 4.85 12.84 -6.91
CA VAL A 136 5.83 12.34 -7.90
C VAL A 136 6.82 11.34 -7.31
N THR A 137 6.83 11.20 -5.99
CA THR A 137 7.68 10.22 -5.31
C THR A 137 6.86 9.02 -4.83
N PRO A 138 6.48 8.09 -5.73
CA PRO A 138 5.64 6.93 -5.40
C PRO A 138 6.27 6.04 -4.33
N ASP A 139 7.61 6.00 -4.25
CA ASP A 139 8.35 5.25 -3.24
C ASP A 139 8.24 5.87 -1.84
N VAL A 140 7.75 7.10 -1.74
CA VAL A 140 7.60 7.84 -0.48
C VAL A 140 6.23 7.63 0.15
N MET A 141 5.19 7.39 -0.68
CA MET A 141 3.83 7.09 -0.22
C MET A 141 3.37 5.76 -0.79
N PHE A 142 2.89 4.87 0.07
CA PHE A 142 2.27 3.62 -0.37
C PHE A 142 0.84 3.89 -0.84
N TYR A 143 0.51 3.53 -2.08
CA TYR A 143 -0.81 3.77 -2.70
C TYR A 143 -1.68 2.52 -2.81
N GLY A 144 -1.42 1.49 -1.99
CA GLY A 144 -2.21 0.25 -1.98
C GLY A 144 -3.61 0.44 -1.37
N GLU A 145 -4.51 -0.50 -1.67
CA GLU A 145 -5.87 -0.58 -1.12
C GLU A 145 -5.84 -1.22 0.27
N ARG A 146 -5.11 -0.57 1.19
CA ARG A 146 -4.87 -1.04 2.55
C ARG A 146 -5.45 -0.10 3.59
N PRO A 147 -5.71 -0.59 4.81
CA PRO A 147 -6.33 0.20 5.89
C PRO A 147 -5.55 1.44 6.29
N TYR A 148 -4.24 1.49 6.08
CA TYR A 148 -3.39 2.64 6.45
C TYR A 148 -3.77 3.95 5.74
N ILE A 149 -4.50 3.92 4.61
CA ILE A 149 -4.99 5.13 3.93
C ILE A 149 -5.83 6.00 4.86
N PHE A 150 -6.56 5.38 5.79
CA PHE A 150 -7.32 6.12 6.80
C PHE A 150 -6.42 6.83 7.80
N THR A 151 -5.27 6.23 8.16
CA THR A 151 -4.28 6.93 9.00
C THR A 151 -3.70 8.13 8.29
N TYR A 152 -3.41 8.01 6.99
CA TYR A 152 -2.90 9.14 6.20
C TYR A 152 -3.92 10.26 6.01
N CYS A 153 -5.22 9.96 6.11
CA CYS A 153 -6.30 10.96 6.06
C CYS A 153 -6.63 11.55 7.44
N LEU A 154 -6.80 10.72 8.46
CA LEU A 154 -7.26 11.15 9.77
C LEU A 154 -6.17 11.82 10.62
N LEU A 155 -4.89 11.44 10.42
CA LEU A 155 -3.78 12.07 11.13
C LEU A 155 -3.58 13.55 10.77
N PRO A 156 -3.56 13.98 9.49
CA PRO A 156 -3.55 15.39 9.14
C PRO A 156 -4.75 16.16 9.68
N LEU A 157 -5.95 15.54 9.72
CA LEU A 157 -7.13 16.17 10.31
C LEU A 157 -6.95 16.40 11.81
N ALA A 158 -6.49 15.40 12.55
CA ALA A 158 -6.17 15.55 13.98
C ALA A 158 -5.07 16.59 14.21
N TYR A 159 -4.05 16.62 13.35
CA TYR A 159 -2.99 17.61 13.41
C TYR A 159 -3.50 19.04 13.15
N LEU A 160 -4.43 19.22 12.21
CA LEU A 160 -5.11 20.52 11.98
C LEU A 160 -5.84 20.99 13.24
N LEU A 161 -6.57 20.11 13.93
CA LEU A 161 -7.26 20.44 15.18
C LEU A 161 -6.27 20.86 16.27
N LEU A 162 -5.18 20.10 16.43
CA LEU A 162 -4.10 20.42 17.38
C LEU A 162 -3.41 21.75 17.02
N HIS A 163 -3.09 21.94 15.74
CA HIS A 163 -2.46 23.18 15.27
C HIS A 163 -3.35 24.39 15.50
N ALA A 164 -4.63 24.31 15.15
CA ALA A 164 -5.60 25.38 15.37
C ALA A 164 -5.74 25.73 16.87
N TYR A 165 -5.77 24.71 17.73
CA TYR A 165 -5.79 24.91 19.17
C TYR A 165 -4.55 25.62 19.69
N GLN A 166 -3.37 25.26 19.21
CA GLN A 166 -2.12 25.88 19.60
C GLN A 166 -1.99 27.35 19.15
N GLN A 167 -2.61 27.71 18.02
CA GLN A 167 -2.61 29.08 17.51
C GLN A 167 -3.67 29.96 18.18
N ALA A 168 -4.67 29.38 18.84
CA ALA A 168 -5.74 30.12 19.48
C ALA A 168 -5.19 30.96 20.66
N PRO A 169 -5.63 32.22 20.83
CA PRO A 169 -5.29 33.02 21.99
C PRO A 169 -5.67 32.29 23.30
N LEU A 170 -4.90 32.52 24.38
CA LEU A 170 -5.20 31.91 25.68
C LEU A 170 -6.59 32.28 26.21
N ALA A 171 -7.09 33.48 25.89
CA ALA A 171 -8.43 33.93 26.23
C ALA A 171 -9.54 33.06 25.57
N GLU A 172 -9.26 32.49 24.39
CA GLU A 172 -10.19 31.64 23.64
C GLU A 172 -9.99 30.15 23.88
N GLU A 173 -9.14 29.79 24.84
CA GLU A 173 -8.75 28.41 25.16
C GLU A 173 -9.97 27.49 25.31
N ALA A 174 -10.99 27.95 26.03
CA ALA A 174 -12.17 27.14 26.30
C ALA A 174 -12.98 26.80 25.03
N ALA A 175 -13.11 27.76 24.10
CA ALA A 175 -13.83 27.56 22.85
C ALA A 175 -13.01 26.70 21.86
N ALA A 176 -11.73 26.99 21.71
CA ALA A 176 -10.81 26.20 20.89
C ALA A 176 -10.69 24.77 21.38
N GLY A 177 -10.64 24.56 22.69
CA GLY A 177 -10.51 23.25 23.32
C GLY A 177 -11.73 22.34 23.13
N LYS A 178 -12.94 22.90 22.89
CA LYS A 178 -14.12 22.07 22.55
C LYS A 178 -13.91 21.29 21.25
N LYS A 179 -13.22 21.87 20.27
CA LYS A 179 -12.95 21.22 18.99
C LYS A 179 -11.99 20.02 19.11
N LEU A 180 -11.15 19.97 20.12
CA LEU A 180 -10.24 18.84 20.36
C LEU A 180 -10.97 17.53 20.66
N TRP A 181 -12.22 17.59 21.15
CA TRP A 181 -13.03 16.40 21.40
C TRP A 181 -13.40 15.62 20.15
N TRP A 182 -13.22 16.22 18.98
CA TRP A 182 -13.28 15.47 17.72
C TRP A 182 -12.15 14.44 17.58
N ILE A 183 -11.00 14.61 18.26
CA ILE A 183 -9.90 13.64 18.18
C ILE A 183 -10.31 12.29 18.78
N PRO A 184 -10.73 12.17 20.06
CA PRO A 184 -11.21 10.90 20.59
C PRO A 184 -12.47 10.39 19.84
N ALA A 185 -13.38 11.25 19.39
CA ALA A 185 -14.54 10.82 18.61
C ALA A 185 -14.14 10.17 17.27
N LEU A 186 -13.18 10.74 16.55
CA LEU A 186 -12.61 10.16 15.31
C LEU A 186 -11.77 8.91 15.59
N THR A 187 -11.18 8.79 16.77
CA THR A 187 -10.36 7.62 17.13
C THR A 187 -11.19 6.35 17.23
N VAL A 188 -12.47 6.42 17.61
CA VAL A 188 -13.35 5.24 17.66
C VAL A 188 -13.46 4.55 16.29
N PRO A 189 -13.96 5.18 15.22
CA PRO A 189 -13.96 4.55 13.90
C PRO A 189 -12.55 4.24 13.39
N TRP A 190 -11.57 5.08 13.69
CA TRP A 190 -10.19 4.87 13.24
C TRP A 190 -9.58 3.58 13.81
N ALA A 191 -9.76 3.29 15.10
CA ALA A 191 -9.27 2.07 15.75
C ALA A 191 -9.90 0.78 15.18
N ASN A 192 -11.11 0.88 14.62
CA ASN A 192 -11.79 -0.21 13.93
C ASN A 192 -11.38 -0.35 12.44
N LEU A 193 -10.86 0.72 11.85
CA LEU A 193 -10.36 0.76 10.48
C LEU A 193 -8.89 0.38 10.38
N HIS A 194 -8.03 0.93 11.26
CA HIS A 194 -6.57 0.70 11.22
C HIS A 194 -5.90 1.00 12.56
N PRO A 195 -5.00 0.15 13.06
CA PRO A 195 -4.30 0.36 14.32
C PRO A 195 -3.33 1.55 14.32
N GLY A 196 -3.12 2.21 13.17
CA GLY A 196 -2.31 3.43 13.04
C GLY A 196 -2.87 4.65 13.80
N PHE A 197 -4.06 4.57 14.42
CA PHE A 197 -4.57 5.60 15.32
C PHE A 197 -3.62 5.90 16.50
N LEU A 198 -2.76 4.95 16.87
CA LEU A 198 -1.77 5.15 17.94
C LEU A 198 -0.84 6.33 17.69
N ILE A 199 -0.62 6.69 16.43
CA ILE A 199 0.26 7.82 16.08
C ILE A 199 -0.33 9.15 16.57
N VAL A 200 -1.66 9.31 16.66
CA VAL A 200 -2.25 10.54 17.19
C VAL A 200 -1.93 10.74 18.68
N LEU A 201 -1.75 9.65 19.46
CA LEU A 201 -1.30 9.75 20.86
C LEU A 201 0.12 10.32 20.95
N VAL A 202 1.01 9.99 20.00
CA VAL A 202 2.36 10.58 19.92
C VAL A 202 2.25 12.09 19.66
N PHE A 203 1.41 12.53 18.72
CA PHE A 203 1.18 13.95 18.48
C PHE A 203 0.63 14.65 19.73
N LEU A 204 -0.40 14.09 20.36
CA LEU A 204 -0.95 14.62 21.61
C LEU A 204 0.11 14.74 22.71
N GLY A 205 0.95 13.71 22.89
CA GLY A 205 2.06 13.70 23.83
C GLY A 205 3.10 14.78 23.56
N VAL A 206 3.48 14.97 22.29
CA VAL A 206 4.42 16.03 21.87
C VAL A 206 3.87 17.42 22.16
N PHE A 207 2.61 17.69 21.79
CA PHE A 207 1.97 18.98 22.05
C PHE A 207 1.70 19.20 23.56
N TRP A 208 1.36 18.14 24.27
CA TRP A 208 1.24 18.19 25.74
C TRP A 208 2.57 18.57 26.39
N LEU A 209 3.67 17.92 25.97
CA LEU A 209 5.02 18.19 26.50
C LEU A 209 5.46 19.62 26.20
N GLU A 210 5.24 20.13 24.97
CA GLU A 210 5.54 21.52 24.62
C GLU A 210 4.84 22.51 25.57
N ASN A 211 3.55 22.29 25.85
CA ASN A 211 2.80 23.16 26.76
C ASN A 211 3.22 22.97 28.23
N ALA A 212 3.49 21.74 28.65
CA ALA A 212 3.97 21.46 29.98
C ALA A 212 5.31 22.17 30.27
N VAL A 213 6.28 22.04 29.35
CA VAL A 213 7.57 22.74 29.45
C VAL A 213 7.40 24.26 29.45
N ALA A 214 6.53 24.81 28.56
CA ALA A 214 6.26 26.25 28.51
C ALA A 214 5.60 26.79 29.80
N THR A 215 4.96 25.94 30.59
CA THR A 215 4.34 26.33 31.87
C THR A 215 5.24 26.11 33.08
N LEU A 216 6.42 25.50 32.92
CA LEU A 216 7.38 25.34 34.02
C LEU A 216 7.83 26.72 34.55
N GLY A 217 7.54 26.98 35.81
CA GLY A 217 7.83 28.25 36.44
C GLY A 217 6.84 29.39 36.16
N ALA A 218 5.89 29.21 35.26
CA ALA A 218 4.87 30.21 34.94
C ALA A 218 3.59 29.97 35.76
N ARG A 219 3.16 30.96 36.57
CA ARG A 219 1.89 30.89 37.32
C ARG A 219 0.71 31.39 36.49
N ASN A 220 0.58 30.95 35.22
CA ASN A 220 -0.53 31.33 34.34
C ASN A 220 -1.61 30.25 34.35
N PRO A 221 -2.79 30.49 34.93
CA PRO A 221 -3.87 29.48 35.02
C PRO A 221 -4.39 29.03 33.66
N LEU A 222 -4.42 29.91 32.66
CA LEU A 222 -4.89 29.56 31.30
C LEU A 222 -3.90 28.65 30.57
N ALA A 223 -2.60 28.86 30.77
CA ALA A 223 -1.57 27.99 30.22
C ALA A 223 -1.63 26.60 30.88
N GLN A 224 -1.83 26.55 32.21
CA GLN A 224 -2.05 25.27 32.93
C GLN A 224 -3.29 24.54 32.45
N ARG A 225 -4.41 25.26 32.13
CA ARG A 225 -5.62 24.65 31.55
C ARG A 225 -5.32 23.96 30.23
N ARG A 226 -4.46 24.50 29.37
CA ARG A 226 -4.03 23.84 28.13
C ARG A 226 -3.38 22.49 28.39
N VAL A 227 -2.47 22.43 29.37
CA VAL A 227 -1.78 21.18 29.74
C VAL A 227 -2.82 20.14 30.21
N TRP A 228 -3.71 20.53 31.14
CA TRP A 228 -4.74 19.62 31.64
C TRP A 228 -5.70 19.15 30.54
N ARG A 229 -6.09 20.05 29.63
CA ARG A 229 -6.98 19.71 28.53
C ARG A 229 -6.32 18.74 27.55
N LEU A 230 -5.09 18.99 27.12
CA LEU A 230 -4.37 18.08 26.25
C LEU A 230 -4.18 16.71 26.91
N GLY A 231 -3.88 16.67 28.21
CA GLY A 231 -3.82 15.43 28.98
C GLY A 231 -5.16 14.68 29.00
N ALA A 232 -6.28 15.39 29.27
CA ALA A 232 -7.61 14.80 29.26
C ALA A 232 -8.01 14.27 27.89
N ILE A 233 -7.71 15.01 26.81
CA ILE A 233 -7.92 14.54 25.43
C ILE A 233 -7.04 13.33 25.12
N GLY A 234 -5.79 13.29 25.57
CA GLY A 234 -4.89 12.14 25.44
C GLY A 234 -5.47 10.87 26.09
N VAL A 235 -5.94 11.00 27.34
CA VAL A 235 -6.59 9.89 28.06
C VAL A 235 -7.88 9.45 27.35
N ALA A 236 -8.73 10.41 26.97
CA ALA A 236 -9.96 10.11 26.24
C ALA A 236 -9.68 9.41 24.88
N THR A 237 -8.65 9.85 24.17
CA THR A 237 -8.22 9.24 22.89
C THR A 237 -7.68 7.82 23.11
N PHE A 238 -6.91 7.60 24.19
CA PHE A 238 -6.46 6.27 24.57
C PHE A 238 -7.65 5.35 24.89
N LEU A 239 -8.62 5.80 25.68
CA LEU A 239 -9.81 5.01 25.98
C LEU A 239 -10.67 4.76 24.73
N ALA A 240 -10.82 5.76 23.87
CA ALA A 240 -11.55 5.64 22.60
C ALA A 240 -10.92 4.59 21.67
N GLY A 241 -9.60 4.46 21.67
CA GLY A 241 -8.89 3.44 20.91
C GLY A 241 -9.19 2.01 21.36
N ALA A 242 -9.66 1.80 22.58
CA ALA A 242 -10.12 0.49 23.08
C ALA A 242 -11.57 0.14 22.67
N VAL A 243 -12.30 1.07 22.04
CA VAL A 243 -13.67 0.83 21.54
C VAL A 243 -13.60 0.07 20.20
N ASN A 244 -13.21 -1.19 20.26
CA ASN A 244 -13.09 -2.12 19.13
C ASN A 244 -13.28 -3.57 19.63
N PRO A 245 -13.47 -4.57 18.76
CA PRO A 245 -13.69 -5.96 19.17
C PRO A 245 -12.55 -6.60 19.96
N SER A 246 -11.33 -6.05 19.89
CA SER A 246 -10.17 -6.54 20.65
C SER A 246 -9.98 -5.80 21.98
N GLY A 247 -10.75 -4.73 22.25
CA GLY A 247 -10.61 -3.92 23.45
C GLY A 247 -9.17 -3.38 23.62
N PHE A 248 -8.65 -3.43 24.84
CA PHE A 248 -7.27 -3.02 25.13
C PHE A 248 -6.19 -3.93 24.52
N ALA A 249 -6.53 -5.15 24.08
CA ALA A 249 -5.57 -6.05 23.45
C ALA A 249 -4.99 -5.49 22.14
N ILE A 250 -5.67 -4.52 21.49
CA ILE A 250 -5.17 -3.83 20.29
C ILE A 250 -3.79 -3.15 20.53
N TYR A 251 -3.55 -2.63 21.71
CA TYR A 251 -2.27 -2.00 22.08
C TYR A 251 -1.13 -3.03 22.14
N GLY A 252 -1.40 -4.18 22.79
CA GLY A 252 -0.47 -5.31 22.84
C GLY A 252 -0.19 -5.89 21.44
N PHE A 253 -1.19 -5.99 20.60
CA PHE A 253 -1.03 -6.44 19.22
C PHE A 253 -0.05 -5.56 18.42
N VAL A 254 -0.19 -4.23 18.50
CA VAL A 254 0.73 -3.31 17.80
C VAL A 254 2.14 -3.41 18.34
N LEU A 255 2.30 -3.48 19.66
CA LEU A 255 3.62 -3.64 20.29
C LEU A 255 4.28 -4.96 19.86
N ASN A 256 3.53 -6.05 19.80
CA ASN A 256 4.03 -7.36 19.38
C ASN A 256 4.48 -7.36 17.91
N ILE A 257 3.69 -6.77 17.02
CA ILE A 257 4.07 -6.67 15.58
C ILE A 257 5.31 -5.80 15.41
N THR A 258 5.35 -4.63 16.03
CA THR A 258 6.47 -3.69 15.88
C THR A 258 7.77 -4.16 16.53
N SER A 259 7.71 -5.09 17.48
CA SER A 259 8.87 -5.74 18.10
C SER A 259 9.26 -7.07 17.47
N SER A 260 8.48 -7.60 16.53
CA SER A 260 8.71 -8.90 15.89
C SER A 260 9.92 -8.85 14.96
N LYS A 261 11.02 -9.53 15.34
CA LYS A 261 12.25 -9.62 14.53
C LYS A 261 11.95 -10.22 13.13
N ILE A 262 11.03 -11.17 13.03
CA ILE A 262 10.69 -11.80 11.75
C ILE A 262 10.04 -10.80 10.80
N HIS A 263 9.03 -10.05 11.26
CA HIS A 263 8.42 -9.02 10.43
C HIS A 263 9.46 -8.00 9.96
N MET A 264 10.36 -7.60 10.86
CA MET A 264 11.43 -6.66 10.57
C MET A 264 12.45 -7.17 9.55
N MET A 265 12.61 -8.50 9.39
CA MET A 265 13.61 -9.10 8.49
C MET A 265 13.01 -9.61 7.17
N THR A 266 11.73 -9.94 7.15
CA THR A 266 11.09 -10.65 6.02
C THR A 266 10.12 -9.78 5.23
N VAL A 267 9.42 -8.86 5.88
CA VAL A 267 8.46 -7.98 5.21
C VAL A 267 9.18 -6.76 4.64
N LYS A 268 9.22 -6.67 3.32
CA LYS A 268 9.94 -5.59 2.61
C LYS A 268 9.64 -4.17 3.13
N GLU A 269 8.41 -3.89 3.52
CA GLU A 269 7.98 -2.58 4.02
C GLU A 269 8.58 -2.20 5.39
N TRP A 270 9.02 -3.17 6.19
CA TRP A 270 9.61 -2.96 7.50
C TRP A 270 11.13 -2.73 7.45
N LEU A 271 11.76 -3.03 6.31
CA LEU A 271 13.19 -2.82 6.12
C LEU A 271 13.53 -1.32 6.11
N PRO A 272 14.75 -0.94 6.52
CA PRO A 272 15.25 0.41 6.35
C PRO A 272 15.22 0.86 4.88
N PRO A 273 14.96 2.16 4.59
CA PRO A 273 15.10 2.68 3.25
C PRO A 273 16.58 2.67 2.80
N THR A 274 16.84 2.29 1.56
CA THR A 274 18.17 2.35 0.94
C THR A 274 18.30 3.64 0.13
N PHE A 275 19.46 4.29 0.17
CA PHE A 275 19.66 5.60 -0.49
C PHE A 275 19.38 5.54 -1.99
N GLY A 276 19.84 4.51 -2.70
CA GLY A 276 19.67 4.39 -4.15
C GLY A 276 18.20 4.29 -4.59
N TYR A 277 17.33 3.79 -3.73
CA TYR A 277 15.90 3.59 -4.05
C TYR A 277 15.02 4.71 -3.48
N TYR A 278 15.38 5.26 -2.31
CA TYR A 278 14.60 6.27 -1.56
C TYR A 278 15.33 7.63 -1.51
N TYR A 279 16.06 8.01 -2.56
CA TYR A 279 16.83 9.25 -2.60
C TYR A 279 16.00 10.50 -2.33
N SER A 280 14.75 10.54 -2.79
CA SER A 280 13.82 11.65 -2.54
C SER A 280 13.47 11.81 -1.07
N PHE A 281 13.28 10.71 -0.34
CA PHE A 281 13.10 10.74 1.12
C PHE A 281 14.33 11.33 1.81
N PHE A 282 15.53 10.86 1.48
CA PHE A 282 16.77 11.36 2.09
C PHE A 282 17.04 12.83 1.76
N LEU A 283 16.65 13.28 0.56
CA LEU A 283 16.70 14.70 0.20
C LEU A 283 15.76 15.53 1.08
N ILE A 284 14.50 15.13 1.22
CA ILE A 284 13.52 15.82 2.07
C ILE A 284 14.00 15.82 3.53
N LEU A 285 14.51 14.71 4.03
CA LEU A 285 15.10 14.59 5.36
C LEU A 285 16.23 15.58 5.58
N GLY A 286 17.19 15.65 4.67
CA GLY A 286 18.32 16.57 4.73
C GLY A 286 17.89 18.02 4.67
N VAL A 287 16.97 18.38 3.76
CA VAL A 287 16.39 19.73 3.65
C VAL A 287 15.63 20.11 4.91
N ALA A 288 14.86 19.19 5.51
CA ALA A 288 14.09 19.47 6.73
C ALA A 288 15.01 19.78 7.91
N TRP A 289 16.08 18.99 8.12
CA TRP A 289 17.06 19.25 9.16
C TRP A 289 17.86 20.52 8.90
N ALA A 290 18.33 20.76 7.67
CA ALA A 290 19.03 21.99 7.32
C ALA A 290 18.15 23.22 7.55
N ALA A 291 16.90 23.21 7.10
CA ALA A 291 15.96 24.30 7.33
C ALA A 291 15.67 24.53 8.82
N GLN A 292 15.53 23.46 9.60
CA GLN A 292 15.31 23.54 11.05
C GLN A 292 16.51 24.17 11.76
N LEU A 293 17.74 23.79 11.42
CA LEU A 293 18.97 24.33 12.01
C LEU A 293 19.20 25.79 11.61
N LEU A 294 19.02 26.13 10.33
CA LEU A 294 19.20 27.49 9.83
C LEU A 294 18.13 28.48 10.32
N ALA A 295 16.90 27.99 10.55
CA ALA A 295 15.81 28.77 11.12
C ALA A 295 15.80 28.79 12.66
N TRP A 296 16.76 28.12 13.31
CA TRP A 296 16.81 28.01 14.77
C TRP A 296 16.83 29.38 15.47
N SER A 297 15.94 29.57 16.41
CA SER A 297 15.82 30.81 17.17
C SER A 297 15.14 30.53 18.52
N ARG A 298 15.07 31.55 19.39
CA ARG A 298 14.31 31.47 20.66
C ARG A 298 12.80 31.22 20.45
N LYS A 299 12.29 31.42 19.22
CA LYS A 299 10.89 31.18 18.84
C LYS A 299 10.67 29.78 18.22
N THR A 300 11.73 28.97 18.13
CA THR A 300 11.63 27.60 17.62
C THR A 300 10.73 26.78 18.54
N ARG A 301 9.72 26.13 17.97
CA ARG A 301 8.75 25.34 18.72
C ARG A 301 9.33 23.97 19.06
N LEU A 302 9.21 23.59 20.33
CA LEU A 302 9.66 22.28 20.80
C LEU A 302 8.94 21.13 20.06
N ALA A 303 7.64 21.27 19.81
CA ALA A 303 6.88 20.27 19.06
C ALA A 303 7.43 20.03 17.65
N ASP A 304 7.83 21.09 16.92
CA ASP A 304 8.38 20.95 15.57
C ASP A 304 9.71 20.16 15.58
N VAL A 305 10.56 20.37 16.58
CA VAL A 305 11.83 19.66 16.75
C VAL A 305 11.59 18.19 17.13
N LEU A 306 10.68 17.94 18.07
CA LEU A 306 10.37 16.57 18.52
C LEU A 306 9.70 15.74 17.41
N LEU A 307 8.79 16.33 16.63
CA LEU A 307 8.18 15.67 15.49
C LEU A 307 9.23 15.37 14.41
N LEU A 308 10.10 16.34 14.07
CA LEU A 308 11.19 16.11 13.13
C LEU A 308 12.11 14.99 13.59
N ALA A 309 12.61 15.03 14.83
CA ALA A 309 13.54 14.03 15.35
C ALA A 309 12.90 12.64 15.45
N GLY A 310 11.71 12.55 16.06
CA GLY A 310 11.02 11.28 16.27
C GLY A 310 10.62 10.58 14.97
N PHE A 311 10.02 11.32 14.04
CA PHE A 311 9.61 10.74 12.76
C PHE A 311 10.76 10.51 11.78
N SER A 312 11.87 11.29 11.88
CA SER A 312 13.12 10.96 11.18
C SER A 312 13.67 9.61 11.63
N TYR A 313 13.74 9.39 12.94
CA TYR A 313 14.18 8.10 13.49
C TYR A 313 13.31 6.93 13.01
N LEU A 314 11.98 7.08 13.10
CA LEU A 314 11.04 6.02 12.67
C LEU A 314 11.17 5.72 11.18
N ALA A 315 11.30 6.75 10.33
CA ALA A 315 11.38 6.59 8.87
C ALA A 315 12.71 5.96 8.42
N VAL A 316 13.84 6.35 9.05
CA VAL A 316 15.15 5.73 8.77
C VAL A 316 15.18 4.26 9.21
N ARG A 317 14.49 3.93 10.31
CA ARG A 317 14.40 2.55 10.80
C ARG A 317 13.51 1.66 9.92
N SER A 318 12.44 2.20 9.34
CA SER A 318 11.52 1.45 8.51
C SER A 318 10.84 2.36 7.48
N ARG A 319 10.96 1.97 6.20
CA ARG A 319 10.36 2.74 5.09
C ARG A 319 8.85 2.87 5.18
N ARG A 320 8.15 1.97 5.90
CA ARG A 320 6.71 2.08 6.19
C ARG A 320 6.34 3.37 6.92
N ASN A 321 7.28 3.99 7.62
CA ASN A 321 7.06 5.23 8.37
C ASN A 321 7.35 6.50 7.55
N ILE A 322 7.82 6.38 6.30
CA ILE A 322 8.10 7.55 5.44
C ILE A 322 6.85 8.42 5.24
N PRO A 323 5.64 7.89 4.94
CA PRO A 323 4.45 8.72 4.84
C PRO A 323 4.10 9.47 6.14
N LEU A 324 4.28 8.82 7.29
CA LEU A 324 4.06 9.45 8.59
C LEU A 324 5.08 10.58 8.86
N PHE A 325 6.35 10.37 8.45
CA PHE A 325 7.37 11.41 8.48
C PHE A 325 6.94 12.63 7.64
N LEU A 326 6.43 12.43 6.43
CA LEU A 326 5.96 13.54 5.60
C LEU A 326 4.81 14.31 6.27
N ILE A 327 3.82 13.61 6.83
CA ILE A 327 2.70 14.25 7.53
C ILE A 327 3.19 15.08 8.73
N ALA A 328 4.15 14.55 9.49
CA ALA A 328 4.68 15.22 10.67
C ALA A 328 5.60 16.40 10.34
N VAL A 329 6.39 16.31 9.25
CA VAL A 329 7.53 17.19 8.98
C VAL A 329 7.25 18.26 7.94
N LEU A 330 6.39 18.01 6.94
CA LEU A 330 6.14 19.02 5.89
C LEU A 330 5.57 20.35 6.43
N PRO A 331 4.63 20.37 7.40
CA PRO A 331 4.16 21.64 7.96
C PRO A 331 5.25 22.42 8.72
N PRO A 332 6.05 21.85 9.64
CA PRO A 332 7.20 22.53 10.23
C PRO A 332 8.22 23.01 9.20
N LEU A 333 8.55 22.18 8.20
CA LEU A 333 9.47 22.53 7.12
C LEU A 333 8.99 23.78 6.37
N ALA A 334 7.70 23.85 6.01
CA ALA A 334 7.12 25.03 5.37
C ALA A 334 7.28 26.29 6.25
N GLY A 335 7.06 26.17 7.56
CA GLY A 335 7.26 27.28 8.50
C GLY A 335 8.72 27.74 8.58
N ASN A 336 9.66 26.81 8.61
CA ASN A 336 11.10 27.11 8.64
C ASN A 336 11.56 27.76 7.33
N LEU A 337 11.14 27.22 6.18
CA LEU A 337 11.45 27.81 4.87
C LEU A 337 10.85 29.22 4.71
N ARG A 338 9.65 29.47 5.24
CA ARG A 338 9.07 30.80 5.32
C ARG A 338 9.96 31.74 6.11
N CYS A 339 10.40 31.34 7.30
CA CYS A 339 11.28 32.14 8.15
C CYS A 339 12.59 32.49 7.43
N LEU A 340 13.21 31.53 6.75
CA LEU A 340 14.43 31.74 5.96
C LEU A 340 14.18 32.66 4.75
N TRP A 341 13.05 32.49 4.07
CA TRP A 341 12.67 33.36 2.96
C TRP A 341 12.52 34.83 3.39
N GLU A 342 11.78 35.06 4.49
CA GLU A 342 11.59 36.43 5.04
C GLU A 342 12.92 37.05 5.50
N LYS A 343 13.86 36.23 6.00
CA LYS A 343 15.20 36.64 6.44
C LYS A 343 16.12 37.00 5.26
N TRP A 344 16.13 36.19 4.18
CA TRP A 344 17.05 36.34 3.06
C TRP A 344 16.54 37.26 1.94
N PHE A 345 15.21 37.41 1.85
CA PHE A 345 14.56 38.21 0.81
C PHE A 345 13.55 39.21 1.40
N PRO A 346 13.99 40.12 2.28
CA PRO A 346 13.10 41.07 2.94
C PRO A 346 12.42 41.98 1.91
N GLY A 347 11.10 42.18 2.05
CA GLY A 347 10.32 43.11 1.20
C GLY A 347 10.02 42.62 -0.22
N LYS A 348 10.44 41.43 -0.62
CA LYS A 348 10.08 40.87 -1.94
C LYS A 348 8.66 40.31 -1.92
N HIS A 349 7.70 41.06 -2.43
CA HIS A 349 6.32 40.64 -2.60
C HIS A 349 5.95 40.58 -4.09
N LEU A 350 5.33 39.49 -4.51
CA LEU A 350 4.76 39.36 -5.85
C LEU A 350 3.53 40.25 -5.99
N SER A 351 3.40 40.96 -7.13
CA SER A 351 2.19 41.71 -7.46
C SER A 351 0.98 40.76 -7.59
N LEU A 352 -0.24 41.29 -7.44
CA LEU A 352 -1.49 40.52 -7.59
C LEU A 352 -1.55 39.83 -8.96
N ARG A 353 -1.13 40.49 -10.03
CA ARG A 353 -1.07 39.94 -11.39
C ARG A 353 -0.10 38.76 -11.46
N GLN A 354 1.09 38.88 -10.86
CA GLN A 354 2.08 37.80 -10.81
C GLN A 354 1.57 36.60 -10.00
N ARG A 355 0.92 36.82 -8.84
CA ARG A 355 0.32 35.76 -8.03
C ARG A 355 -0.78 35.02 -8.80
N ARG A 356 -1.70 35.78 -9.45
CA ARG A 356 -2.77 35.18 -10.27
C ARG A 356 -2.18 34.35 -11.42
N ASN A 357 -1.26 34.94 -12.19
CA ASN A 357 -0.68 34.24 -13.35
C ASN A 357 0.13 33.00 -12.93
N GLY A 358 0.82 33.06 -11.78
CA GLY A 358 1.52 31.92 -11.21
C GLY A 358 0.60 30.76 -10.82
N LEU A 359 -0.58 31.08 -10.25
CA LEU A 359 -1.59 30.03 -9.94
C LEU A 359 -2.16 29.39 -11.20
N LEU A 360 -2.49 30.21 -12.22
CA LEU A 360 -3.01 29.69 -13.49
C LEU A 360 -1.98 28.82 -14.22
N LEU A 361 -0.73 29.28 -14.28
CA LEU A 361 0.36 28.50 -14.86
C LEU A 361 0.61 27.20 -14.08
N GLY A 362 0.64 27.27 -12.73
CA GLY A 362 0.82 26.10 -11.88
C GLY A 362 -0.30 25.06 -12.06
N GLY A 363 -1.56 25.52 -12.18
CA GLY A 363 -2.71 24.64 -12.47
C GLY A 363 -2.60 24.00 -13.86
N ALA A 364 -2.22 24.78 -14.88
CA ALA A 364 -2.02 24.27 -16.24
C ALA A 364 -0.88 23.25 -16.29
N VAL A 365 0.25 23.50 -15.61
CA VAL A 365 1.37 22.55 -15.49
C VAL A 365 0.93 21.27 -14.77
N ALA A 366 0.14 21.37 -13.70
CA ALA A 366 -0.37 20.20 -12.99
C ALA A 366 -1.23 19.30 -13.89
N LEU A 367 -2.14 19.89 -14.68
CA LEU A 367 -2.99 19.13 -15.62
C LEU A 367 -2.18 18.57 -16.80
N ALA A 368 -1.23 19.33 -17.35
CA ALA A 368 -0.34 18.86 -18.41
C ALA A 368 0.53 17.67 -17.93
N PHE A 369 1.02 17.75 -16.69
CA PHE A 369 1.76 16.65 -16.07
C PHE A 369 0.90 15.40 -15.88
N LEU A 370 -0.35 15.54 -15.43
CA LEU A 370 -1.28 14.40 -15.35
C LEU A 370 -1.53 13.78 -16.72
N ALA A 371 -1.77 14.60 -17.74
CA ALA A 371 -1.97 14.13 -19.11
C ALA A 371 -0.73 13.37 -19.66
N TRP A 372 0.45 13.92 -19.38
CA TRP A 372 1.71 13.27 -19.75
C TRP A 372 1.89 11.93 -19.04
N LEU A 373 1.65 11.88 -17.71
CA LEU A 373 1.70 10.61 -16.96
C LEU A 373 0.69 9.59 -17.50
N ALA A 374 -0.54 10.01 -17.79
CA ALA A 374 -1.56 9.13 -18.34
C ALA A 374 -1.16 8.56 -19.73
N ALA A 375 -0.45 9.35 -20.54
CA ALA A 375 0.01 8.93 -21.85
C ALA A 375 1.25 8.00 -21.79
N THR A 376 2.14 8.18 -20.81
CA THR A 376 3.46 7.53 -20.80
C THR A 376 3.60 6.39 -19.79
N SER A 377 2.91 6.47 -18.63
CA SER A 377 3.11 5.50 -17.55
C SER A 377 2.46 4.14 -17.79
N GLY A 378 1.44 4.08 -18.64
CA GLY A 378 0.62 2.88 -18.82
C GLY A 378 -0.27 2.50 -17.62
N TRP A 379 -0.13 3.19 -16.47
CA TRP A 379 -0.80 2.84 -15.21
C TRP A 379 -1.77 3.91 -14.71
N VAL A 380 -1.46 5.19 -14.89
CA VAL A 380 -2.27 6.32 -14.40
C VAL A 380 -3.56 6.42 -15.21
N LEU A 381 -4.67 6.71 -14.52
CA LEU A 381 -6.04 6.73 -15.05
C LEU A 381 -6.50 5.39 -15.63
N ARG A 382 -5.90 4.28 -15.21
CA ARG A 382 -6.35 2.93 -15.57
C ARG A 382 -7.13 2.29 -14.43
N TRP A 383 -8.19 1.60 -14.82
CA TRP A 383 -9.13 0.94 -13.93
C TRP A 383 -8.97 -0.57 -13.98
N GLY A 384 -9.52 -1.28 -13.00
CA GLY A 384 -9.51 -2.72 -12.95
C GLY A 384 -8.31 -3.30 -12.22
N GLN A 385 -8.03 -4.56 -12.48
CA GLN A 385 -6.91 -5.30 -11.91
C GLN A 385 -5.68 -5.20 -12.81
N LEU A 386 -4.50 -5.33 -12.23
CA LEU A 386 -3.27 -5.53 -13.00
C LEU A 386 -3.37 -6.85 -13.78
N PRO A 387 -3.21 -6.83 -15.11
CA PRO A 387 -3.20 -8.04 -15.92
C PRO A 387 -2.02 -8.94 -15.50
N ASN A 388 -2.16 -10.23 -15.69
CA ASN A 388 -1.11 -11.24 -15.52
C ASN A 388 -0.43 -11.27 -14.12
N ARG A 389 -1.10 -10.71 -13.10
CA ARG A 389 -0.56 -10.70 -11.72
C ARG A 389 -1.04 -11.87 -10.88
N TYR A 390 -2.17 -12.45 -11.21
CA TYR A 390 -2.82 -13.50 -10.45
C TYR A 390 -3.15 -14.70 -11.32
N PRO A 391 -3.11 -15.92 -10.76
CA PRO A 391 -3.28 -17.17 -11.50
C PRO A 391 -4.76 -17.45 -11.85
N SER A 392 -5.43 -16.48 -12.50
CA SER A 392 -6.87 -16.57 -12.79
C SER A 392 -7.23 -17.79 -13.64
N ASN A 393 -6.42 -18.06 -14.70
CA ASN A 393 -6.65 -19.20 -15.58
C ASN A 393 -6.28 -20.52 -14.93
N GLY A 394 -5.15 -20.59 -14.23
CA GLY A 394 -4.76 -21.78 -13.45
C GLY A 394 -5.78 -22.14 -12.38
N LEU A 395 -6.38 -21.13 -11.74
CA LEU A 395 -7.43 -21.35 -10.75
C LEU A 395 -8.75 -21.80 -11.39
N ALA A 396 -9.13 -21.24 -12.54
CA ALA A 396 -10.29 -21.67 -13.32
C ALA A 396 -10.13 -23.11 -13.80
N TRP A 397 -8.94 -23.49 -14.25
CA TRP A 397 -8.61 -24.87 -14.63
C TRP A 397 -8.75 -25.82 -13.43
N LEU A 398 -8.19 -25.46 -12.28
CA LEU A 398 -8.28 -26.24 -11.03
C LEU A 398 -9.75 -26.46 -10.61
N GLU A 399 -10.61 -25.43 -10.69
CA GLU A 399 -12.03 -25.54 -10.34
C GLU A 399 -12.82 -26.39 -11.36
N SER A 400 -12.58 -26.20 -12.67
CA SER A 400 -13.27 -26.95 -13.73
C SER A 400 -12.92 -28.44 -13.77
N HIS A 401 -11.72 -28.79 -13.29
CA HIS A 401 -11.25 -30.19 -13.22
C HIS A 401 -11.43 -30.79 -11.80
N HIS A 402 -12.20 -30.10 -10.94
CA HIS A 402 -12.61 -30.63 -9.62
C HIS A 402 -11.43 -31.03 -8.72
N PHE A 403 -10.34 -30.27 -8.74
CA PHE A 403 -9.21 -30.51 -7.83
C PHE A 403 -9.66 -30.62 -6.38
N GLN A 404 -9.12 -31.58 -5.65
CA GLN A 404 -9.45 -31.83 -4.25
C GLN A 404 -8.22 -31.73 -3.36
N GLY A 405 -8.39 -31.07 -2.19
CA GLY A 405 -7.39 -31.08 -1.14
C GLY A 405 -6.72 -29.74 -0.86
N ARG A 406 -5.56 -29.82 -0.23
CA ARG A 406 -4.79 -28.70 0.30
C ARG A 406 -3.86 -28.14 -0.76
N LEU A 407 -3.91 -26.83 -0.96
CA LEU A 407 -3.16 -26.15 -2.01
C LEU A 407 -2.00 -25.33 -1.41
N LEU A 408 -0.79 -25.55 -1.90
CA LEU A 408 0.34 -24.64 -1.68
C LEU A 408 0.36 -23.59 -2.79
N THR A 409 0.51 -22.33 -2.41
CA THR A 409 0.68 -21.20 -3.34
C THR A 409 1.68 -20.20 -2.78
N PRO A 410 2.23 -19.28 -3.58
CA PRO A 410 2.87 -18.08 -3.03
C PRO A 410 1.95 -17.42 -2.01
N PHE A 411 2.48 -16.99 -0.88
CA PHE A 411 1.65 -16.38 0.18
C PHE A 411 0.87 -15.14 -0.34
N ALA A 412 1.42 -14.45 -1.33
CA ALA A 412 0.75 -13.32 -1.99
C ALA A 412 -0.53 -13.74 -2.77
N TRP A 413 -0.62 -14.99 -3.21
CA TRP A 413 -1.80 -15.50 -3.92
C TRP A 413 -2.84 -16.12 -3.00
N GLY A 414 -2.48 -16.45 -1.75
CA GLY A 414 -3.39 -17.13 -0.82
C GLY A 414 -4.70 -16.36 -0.58
N GLY A 415 -4.62 -15.03 -0.49
CA GLY A 415 -5.80 -14.16 -0.40
C GLY A 415 -6.68 -14.24 -1.65
N TYR A 416 -6.07 -14.17 -2.84
CA TYR A 416 -6.75 -14.25 -4.13
C TYR A 416 -7.47 -15.60 -4.31
N VAL A 417 -6.78 -16.71 -4.05
CA VAL A 417 -7.38 -18.05 -4.12
C VAL A 417 -8.58 -18.15 -3.17
N GLY A 418 -8.42 -17.74 -1.92
CA GLY A 418 -9.52 -17.76 -0.96
C GLY A 418 -10.71 -16.88 -1.34
N TRP A 419 -10.46 -15.72 -2.02
CA TRP A 419 -11.50 -14.84 -2.55
C TRP A 419 -12.24 -15.48 -3.71
N MET A 420 -11.54 -15.95 -4.73
CA MET A 420 -12.12 -16.50 -5.96
C MET A 420 -12.88 -17.80 -5.70
N THR A 421 -12.30 -18.73 -4.92
CA THR A 421 -12.91 -20.02 -4.60
C THR A 421 -13.95 -19.94 -3.48
N ARG A 422 -14.21 -18.77 -2.92
CA ARG A 422 -15.08 -18.57 -1.73
C ARG A 422 -14.66 -19.45 -0.54
N GLY A 423 -13.34 -19.68 -0.37
CA GLY A 423 -12.80 -20.52 0.69
C GLY A 423 -13.00 -22.03 0.52
N ARG A 424 -13.50 -22.49 -0.65
CA ARG A 424 -13.61 -23.94 -0.93
C ARG A 424 -12.23 -24.61 -1.00
N VAL A 425 -11.25 -23.94 -1.60
CA VAL A 425 -9.87 -24.40 -1.64
C VAL A 425 -9.11 -23.76 -0.49
N LYS A 426 -8.59 -24.59 0.41
CA LYS A 426 -7.76 -24.13 1.53
C LYS A 426 -6.31 -24.04 1.14
N VAL A 427 -5.68 -22.90 1.41
CA VAL A 427 -4.28 -22.66 1.08
C VAL A 427 -3.37 -22.90 2.29
N PHE A 428 -2.06 -23.09 2.03
CA PHE A 428 -1.05 -23.27 3.07
C PHE A 428 -0.97 -22.05 3.99
N MET A 429 -0.80 -20.88 3.41
CA MET A 429 -0.76 -19.58 4.10
C MET A 429 -1.09 -18.43 3.16
N ASP A 430 -1.34 -17.25 3.73
CA ASP A 430 -1.55 -15.99 3.01
C ASP A 430 -0.77 -14.83 3.66
N GLY A 431 -1.00 -13.59 3.23
CA GLY A 431 -0.28 -12.40 3.71
C GLY A 431 -0.46 -12.08 5.20
N ARG A 432 -1.34 -12.75 5.95
CA ARG A 432 -1.56 -12.56 7.40
C ARG A 432 -0.47 -13.26 8.23
N LEU A 433 0.79 -12.93 8.01
CA LEU A 433 1.94 -13.60 8.64
C LEU A 433 1.84 -13.79 10.16
N PRO A 434 1.30 -12.83 10.97
CA PRO A 434 1.15 -13.02 12.41
C PRO A 434 0.28 -14.23 12.78
N LEU A 435 -0.72 -14.56 11.95
CA LEU A 435 -1.63 -15.68 12.17
C LEU A 435 -0.89 -17.02 12.17
N PHE A 436 0.08 -17.19 11.28
CA PHE A 436 0.76 -18.48 11.06
C PHE A 436 1.87 -18.74 12.09
N GLY A 437 2.57 -17.67 12.51
CA GLY A 437 3.73 -17.76 13.40
C GLY A 437 4.99 -18.23 12.68
N VAL A 438 6.11 -18.20 13.43
CA VAL A 438 7.47 -18.42 12.92
C VAL A 438 7.66 -19.77 12.28
N LYS A 439 7.17 -20.82 12.93
CA LYS A 439 7.39 -22.22 12.50
C LYS A 439 6.77 -22.46 11.11
N THR A 440 5.50 -22.14 10.95
CA THR A 440 4.80 -22.34 9.66
C THR A 440 5.45 -21.55 8.53
N TYR A 441 5.90 -20.33 8.83
CA TYR A 441 6.62 -19.49 7.88
C TYR A 441 7.97 -20.12 7.47
N LEU A 442 8.74 -20.64 8.43
CA LEU A 442 10.01 -21.32 8.14
C LEU A 442 9.78 -22.63 7.36
N ASP A 443 8.74 -23.40 7.72
CA ASP A 443 8.39 -24.62 6.99
C ASP A 443 7.99 -24.28 5.52
N PHE A 444 7.24 -23.18 5.30
CA PHE A 444 6.95 -22.67 3.95
C PHE A 444 8.23 -22.35 3.18
N HIS A 445 9.17 -21.64 3.81
CA HIS A 445 10.46 -21.34 3.19
C HIS A 445 11.30 -22.58 2.86
N LYS A 446 11.26 -23.60 3.73
CA LYS A 446 11.94 -24.87 3.48
C LYS A 446 11.33 -25.65 2.33
N ILE A 447 10.00 -25.61 2.18
CA ILE A 447 9.33 -26.21 1.03
C ILE A 447 9.78 -25.54 -0.26
N THR A 448 9.84 -24.19 -0.27
CA THR A 448 10.14 -23.44 -1.48
C THR A 448 11.63 -23.40 -1.81
N PHE A 449 12.51 -23.21 -0.81
CA PHE A 449 13.94 -22.93 -1.02
C PHE A 449 14.89 -23.91 -0.30
N GLY A 450 14.39 -24.83 0.50
CA GLY A 450 15.19 -25.76 1.30
C GLY A 450 15.76 -26.96 0.54
N ASP A 451 16.27 -27.95 1.28
CA ASP A 451 16.80 -29.20 0.73
C ASP A 451 15.68 -30.07 0.08
N PRO A 452 15.97 -30.80 -1.03
CA PRO A 452 14.98 -31.63 -1.72
C PRO A 452 14.23 -32.62 -0.84
N LYS A 453 14.96 -33.35 0.02
CA LYS A 453 14.36 -34.37 0.90
C LYS A 453 13.47 -33.72 1.97
N GLU A 454 13.92 -32.59 2.53
CA GLU A 454 13.14 -31.87 3.53
C GLU A 454 11.87 -31.26 2.90
N CYS A 455 11.95 -30.79 1.65
CA CYS A 455 10.82 -30.28 0.91
C CYS A 455 9.70 -31.32 0.77
N LEU A 456 10.00 -32.49 0.20
CA LEU A 456 9.02 -33.57 -0.01
C LEU A 456 8.44 -34.06 1.32
N ALA A 457 9.27 -34.25 2.35
CA ALA A 457 8.83 -34.66 3.67
C ALA A 457 7.87 -33.65 4.32
N LEU A 458 8.07 -32.35 4.09
CA LEU A 458 7.16 -31.31 4.57
C LEU A 458 5.84 -31.29 3.77
N LEU A 459 5.89 -31.46 2.44
CA LEU A 459 4.68 -31.60 1.62
C LEU A 459 3.82 -32.78 2.11
N ASP A 460 4.44 -33.93 2.43
CA ASP A 460 3.77 -35.09 3.01
C ASP A 460 3.18 -34.79 4.39
N ARG A 461 3.98 -34.22 5.27
CA ARG A 461 3.55 -33.86 6.64
C ARG A 461 2.33 -32.96 6.64
N TYR A 462 2.30 -31.96 5.73
CA TYR A 462 1.19 -31.02 5.60
C TYR A 462 0.06 -31.57 4.72
N GLN A 463 0.23 -32.76 4.13
CA GLN A 463 -0.74 -33.41 3.23
C GLN A 463 -1.13 -32.48 2.06
N VAL A 464 -0.14 -31.82 1.45
CA VAL A 464 -0.35 -30.97 0.29
C VAL A 464 -0.73 -31.82 -0.91
N GLN A 465 -1.82 -31.46 -1.61
CA GLN A 465 -2.34 -32.18 -2.77
C GLN A 465 -2.12 -31.47 -4.10
N GLY A 466 -1.87 -30.16 -4.05
CA GLY A 466 -1.57 -29.37 -5.22
C GLY A 466 -0.64 -28.20 -4.93
N ILE A 467 0.10 -27.77 -5.93
CA ILE A 467 1.03 -26.64 -5.88
C ILE A 467 0.76 -25.76 -7.09
N LEU A 468 0.24 -24.55 -6.85
CA LEU A 468 0.01 -23.54 -7.86
C LEU A 468 1.04 -22.41 -7.65
N GLU A 469 2.02 -22.30 -8.55
CA GLU A 469 3.19 -21.44 -8.36
C GLU A 469 3.52 -20.62 -9.62
N THR A 470 4.27 -19.54 -9.47
CA THR A 470 4.75 -18.73 -10.59
C THR A 470 5.89 -19.44 -11.34
N PRO A 471 5.95 -19.36 -12.68
CA PRO A 471 6.99 -20.05 -13.47
C PRO A 471 8.42 -19.69 -13.06
N ASP A 472 8.67 -18.41 -12.72
CA ASP A 472 10.03 -17.87 -12.56
C ASP A 472 10.56 -17.91 -11.12
N SER A 473 9.75 -18.25 -10.13
CA SER A 473 10.13 -17.99 -8.73
C SER A 473 10.83 -19.14 -8.01
N ASN A 474 10.56 -20.41 -8.38
CA ASN A 474 10.97 -21.57 -7.59
C ASN A 474 11.50 -22.75 -8.42
N ILE A 475 12.48 -22.50 -9.26
CA ILE A 475 13.10 -23.54 -10.14
C ILE A 475 13.49 -24.80 -9.33
N ASN A 476 14.07 -24.63 -8.14
CA ASN A 476 14.45 -25.74 -7.28
C ASN A 476 13.24 -26.58 -6.82
N LEU A 477 12.10 -25.98 -6.56
CA LEU A 477 10.88 -26.71 -6.23
C LEU A 477 10.41 -27.53 -7.44
N PHE A 478 10.40 -26.92 -8.64
CA PHE A 478 9.94 -27.60 -9.85
C PHE A 478 10.85 -28.78 -10.27
N ILE A 479 12.17 -28.66 -10.10
CA ILE A 479 13.09 -29.77 -10.30
C ILE A 479 12.71 -30.95 -9.42
N ARG A 480 12.50 -30.72 -8.13
CA ARG A 480 12.13 -31.75 -7.15
C ARG A 480 10.81 -32.42 -7.46
N LEU A 481 9.80 -31.64 -7.87
CA LEU A 481 8.49 -32.17 -8.24
C LEU A 481 8.57 -33.00 -9.52
N SER A 482 9.39 -32.58 -10.50
CA SER A 482 9.55 -33.33 -11.76
C SER A 482 10.36 -34.62 -11.61
N GLU A 483 11.22 -34.71 -10.60
CA GLU A 483 11.99 -35.91 -10.27
C GLU A 483 11.21 -36.92 -9.40
N SER A 484 10.10 -36.48 -8.79
CA SER A 484 9.25 -37.31 -7.94
C SER A 484 8.16 -38.00 -8.77
N PRO A 485 8.00 -39.32 -8.66
CA PRO A 485 6.91 -40.05 -9.34
C PRO A 485 5.52 -39.69 -8.80
N ASP A 486 5.47 -39.07 -7.62
CA ASP A 486 4.22 -38.75 -6.92
C ASP A 486 3.62 -37.42 -7.36
N TRP A 487 4.31 -36.66 -8.22
CA TRP A 487 3.86 -35.35 -8.65
C TRP A 487 3.87 -35.21 -10.17
N ALA A 488 2.87 -34.50 -10.72
CA ALA A 488 2.80 -34.20 -12.14
C ALA A 488 2.39 -32.74 -12.39
N LEU A 489 3.05 -32.09 -13.36
CA LEU A 489 2.58 -30.84 -13.94
C LEU A 489 1.35 -31.15 -14.78
N VAL A 490 0.21 -30.51 -14.50
CA VAL A 490 -1.09 -30.76 -15.19
C VAL A 490 -1.62 -29.56 -15.94
N TYR A 491 -1.21 -28.37 -15.55
CA TYR A 491 -1.57 -27.10 -16.20
C TYR A 491 -0.42 -26.11 -16.11
N TRP A 492 -0.28 -25.25 -17.11
CA TRP A 492 0.64 -24.12 -17.11
C TRP A 492 0.23 -23.02 -18.09
N ASP A 493 0.57 -21.79 -17.74
CA ASP A 493 0.51 -20.60 -18.58
C ASP A 493 1.68 -19.66 -18.22
N HIS A 494 1.74 -18.46 -18.81
CA HIS A 494 2.79 -17.49 -18.52
C HIS A 494 2.72 -16.88 -17.10
N VAL A 495 1.64 -17.11 -16.35
CA VAL A 495 1.45 -16.61 -14.98
C VAL A 495 1.67 -17.70 -13.96
N SER A 496 1.24 -18.94 -14.24
CA SER A 496 1.18 -20.01 -13.24
C SER A 496 1.48 -21.40 -13.80
N GLN A 497 2.00 -22.26 -12.92
CA GLN A 497 2.15 -23.69 -13.12
C GLN A 497 1.42 -24.43 -12.02
N PHE A 498 0.69 -25.48 -12.38
CA PHE A 498 -0.07 -26.28 -11.43
C PHE A 498 0.40 -27.74 -11.41
N TYR A 499 0.98 -28.13 -10.29
CA TYR A 499 1.39 -29.49 -10.00
C TYR A 499 0.36 -30.16 -9.09
N VAL A 500 0.08 -31.44 -9.32
CA VAL A 500 -0.88 -32.23 -8.58
C VAL A 500 -0.22 -33.49 -8.07
N ARG A 501 -0.59 -33.91 -6.86
CA ARG A 501 -0.16 -35.15 -6.25
C ARG A 501 -0.90 -36.35 -6.85
N CYS A 502 -0.16 -37.37 -7.27
CA CYS A 502 -0.68 -38.50 -8.05
C CYS A 502 -1.08 -39.74 -7.21
N ASP A 503 -0.64 -39.81 -5.97
CA ASP A 503 -0.92 -40.92 -5.04
C ASP A 503 -2.19 -40.72 -4.19
N GLY A 504 -3.01 -39.72 -4.52
CA GLY A 504 -4.16 -39.27 -3.73
C GLY A 504 -5.46 -39.12 -4.53
N PRO A 505 -6.36 -38.24 -4.07
CA PRO A 505 -7.68 -38.05 -4.66
C PRO A 505 -7.65 -37.46 -6.09
N ASN A 506 -6.50 -36.93 -6.52
CA ASN A 506 -6.32 -36.30 -7.82
C ASN A 506 -5.56 -37.20 -8.84
N ARG A 507 -5.47 -38.51 -8.59
CA ARG A 507 -4.77 -39.47 -9.47
C ARG A 507 -5.24 -39.40 -10.91
N GLU A 508 -6.55 -39.29 -11.13
CA GLU A 508 -7.13 -39.19 -12.46
C GLU A 508 -6.64 -37.95 -13.22
N LEU A 509 -6.40 -36.81 -12.52
CA LEU A 509 -5.83 -35.61 -13.12
C LEU A 509 -4.40 -35.87 -13.63
N CYS A 510 -3.59 -36.60 -12.85
CA CYS A 510 -2.25 -36.99 -13.29
C CYS A 510 -2.29 -37.91 -14.51
N GLU A 511 -3.15 -38.93 -14.51
CA GLU A 511 -3.25 -39.88 -15.61
C GLU A 511 -3.68 -39.21 -16.91
N ARG A 512 -4.60 -38.24 -16.84
CA ARG A 512 -5.15 -37.58 -18.03
C ARG A 512 -4.34 -36.37 -18.51
N TYR A 513 -3.76 -35.59 -17.58
CA TYR A 513 -3.27 -34.25 -17.87
C TYR A 513 -1.78 -34.04 -17.57
N ALA A 514 -1.02 -35.06 -17.15
CA ALA A 514 0.41 -34.91 -16.93
C ALA A 514 1.14 -34.45 -18.19
N TYR A 515 1.95 -33.40 -18.05
CA TYR A 515 2.95 -33.01 -19.05
C TYR A 515 4.23 -33.80 -18.82
N ARG A 516 4.73 -34.42 -19.87
CA ARG A 516 5.92 -35.31 -19.81
C ARG A 516 7.07 -34.82 -20.67
N ALA A 517 6.75 -34.16 -21.79
CA ALA A 517 7.73 -33.65 -22.74
C ALA A 517 7.96 -32.15 -22.65
N VAL A 518 7.08 -31.40 -21.97
CA VAL A 518 7.18 -29.94 -21.81
C VAL A 518 7.43 -29.60 -20.36
N ALA A 519 8.50 -28.84 -20.10
CA ALA A 519 8.89 -28.39 -18.76
C ALA A 519 9.11 -26.85 -18.76
N PRO A 520 8.03 -26.03 -18.65
CA PRO A 520 8.07 -24.58 -18.87
C PRO A 520 8.95 -23.80 -17.89
N TRP A 521 9.39 -24.40 -16.78
CA TRP A 521 10.31 -23.82 -15.80
C TRP A 521 11.79 -23.97 -16.13
N LYS A 522 12.13 -24.76 -17.17
CA LYS A 522 13.52 -24.91 -17.63
C LYS A 522 13.93 -23.72 -18.49
N PRO A 523 15.26 -23.46 -18.64
CA PRO A 523 15.76 -22.55 -19.66
C PRO A 523 15.24 -22.94 -21.04
N ALA A 524 15.06 -21.95 -21.92
CA ALA A 524 14.39 -22.13 -23.21
C ALA A 524 14.91 -23.32 -24.05
N GLU A 525 16.23 -23.56 -24.01
CA GLU A 525 16.93 -24.66 -24.67
C GLU A 525 16.61 -26.06 -24.11
N TYR A 526 16.02 -26.17 -22.92
CA TYR A 526 15.72 -27.43 -22.25
C TYR A 526 14.23 -27.61 -21.90
N ILE A 527 13.36 -26.66 -22.36
CA ILE A 527 11.92 -26.71 -22.08
C ILE A 527 11.27 -27.90 -22.77
N LEU A 528 11.77 -28.29 -23.97
CA LEU A 528 11.19 -29.28 -24.83
C LEU A 528 12.02 -30.57 -24.81
N ASP A 529 11.34 -31.72 -24.76
CA ASP A 529 11.99 -33.02 -24.97
C ASP A 529 12.14 -33.26 -26.48
N MET A 530 13.33 -32.99 -26.99
CA MET A 530 13.68 -33.16 -28.41
C MET A 530 13.81 -34.65 -28.83
N HIS A 531 13.83 -35.60 -27.87
CA HIS A 531 13.79 -37.03 -28.19
C HIS A 531 12.37 -37.49 -28.55
N HIS A 532 11.34 -36.76 -28.08
CA HIS A 532 9.92 -37.08 -28.34
C HIS A 532 9.16 -35.84 -28.88
N PRO A 533 9.57 -35.28 -30.03
CA PRO A 533 9.03 -34.00 -30.50
C PRO A 533 7.52 -34.06 -30.82
N GLU A 534 7.01 -35.22 -31.25
CA GLU A 534 5.58 -35.39 -31.48
C GLU A 534 4.75 -35.33 -30.18
N LEU A 535 5.29 -35.85 -29.06
CA LEU A 535 4.64 -35.74 -27.76
C LEU A 535 4.67 -34.28 -27.30
N ALA A 536 5.83 -33.63 -27.40
CA ALA A 536 5.96 -32.21 -27.05
C ALA A 536 4.99 -31.34 -27.86
N LEU A 537 4.86 -31.58 -29.15
CA LEU A 537 3.91 -30.83 -30.00
C LEU A 537 2.43 -31.05 -29.59
N ARG A 538 2.07 -32.29 -29.24
CA ARG A 538 0.70 -32.58 -28.73
C ARG A 538 0.45 -31.89 -27.40
N GLU A 539 1.43 -31.87 -26.51
CA GLU A 539 1.34 -31.20 -25.22
C GLU A 539 1.25 -29.67 -25.36
N LEU A 540 2.02 -29.07 -26.23
CA LEU A 540 1.95 -27.64 -26.56
C LEU A 540 0.57 -27.25 -27.11
N ARG A 541 0.06 -27.98 -28.09
CA ARG A 541 -1.27 -27.76 -28.66
C ARG A 541 -2.40 -27.96 -27.64
N ARG A 542 -2.19 -28.80 -26.62
CA ARG A 542 -3.10 -28.88 -25.47
C ARG A 542 -3.00 -27.60 -24.63
N ALA A 543 -1.81 -27.15 -24.30
CA ALA A 543 -1.59 -25.93 -23.51
C ALA A 543 -2.20 -24.69 -24.20
N GLU A 544 -2.10 -24.59 -25.54
CA GLU A 544 -2.75 -23.53 -26.32
C GLU A 544 -4.28 -23.52 -26.17
N ARG A 545 -4.90 -24.71 -26.14
CA ARG A 545 -6.35 -24.82 -25.96
C ARG A 545 -6.78 -24.52 -24.52
N GLU A 546 -5.97 -24.91 -23.53
CA GLU A 546 -6.25 -24.70 -22.11
C GLU A 546 -5.92 -23.28 -21.66
N ALA A 547 -4.92 -22.63 -22.30
CA ALA A 547 -4.47 -21.27 -22.01
C ALA A 547 -4.38 -20.39 -23.27
N PRO A 548 -5.50 -20.13 -23.99
CA PRO A 548 -5.48 -19.43 -25.28
C PRO A 548 -5.01 -17.97 -25.20
N HIS A 549 -4.91 -17.40 -24.02
CA HIS A 549 -4.41 -16.04 -23.75
C HIS A 549 -2.94 -16.00 -23.32
N SER A 550 -2.28 -17.18 -23.21
CA SER A 550 -0.87 -17.28 -22.87
C SER A 550 -0.02 -17.33 -24.14
N TYR A 551 0.95 -16.45 -24.25
CA TYR A 551 1.85 -16.41 -25.40
C TYR A 551 2.82 -17.59 -25.43
N GLN A 552 3.24 -18.09 -24.26
CA GLN A 552 4.29 -19.08 -24.11
C GLN A 552 4.05 -20.39 -24.87
N PRO A 553 2.87 -21.06 -24.80
CA PRO A 553 2.63 -22.29 -25.56
C PRO A 553 2.81 -22.08 -27.07
N PHE A 554 2.31 -20.98 -27.62
CA PHE A 554 2.44 -20.64 -29.05
C PHE A 554 3.90 -20.35 -29.43
N HIS A 555 4.64 -19.65 -28.54
CA HIS A 555 6.06 -19.42 -28.76
C HIS A 555 6.84 -20.73 -28.85
N LEU A 556 6.63 -21.63 -27.89
CA LEU A 556 7.31 -22.91 -27.83
C LEU A 556 6.91 -23.86 -28.97
N GLU A 557 5.63 -23.84 -29.41
CA GLU A 557 5.21 -24.57 -30.63
C GLU A 557 5.99 -24.07 -31.83
N GLY A 558 6.08 -22.76 -32.02
CA GLY A 558 6.83 -22.17 -33.12
C GLY A 558 8.32 -22.53 -33.10
N VAL A 559 8.95 -22.49 -31.94
CA VAL A 559 10.36 -22.90 -31.76
C VAL A 559 10.55 -24.38 -32.06
N LEU A 560 9.70 -25.25 -31.53
CA LEU A 560 9.78 -26.69 -31.80
C LEU A 560 9.62 -27.00 -33.29
N LEU A 561 8.63 -26.38 -33.95
CA LEU A 561 8.40 -26.57 -35.39
C LEU A 561 9.57 -26.08 -36.23
N LEU A 562 10.28 -25.02 -35.82
CA LEU A 562 11.53 -24.59 -36.48
C LEU A 562 12.61 -25.64 -36.37
N GLU A 563 12.84 -26.18 -35.17
CA GLU A 563 13.89 -27.17 -34.90
C GLU A 563 13.67 -28.50 -35.64
N ILE A 564 12.41 -28.96 -35.70
CA ILE A 564 12.08 -30.22 -36.40
C ILE A 564 11.80 -30.03 -37.89
N GLN A 565 12.04 -28.82 -38.44
CA GLN A 565 11.73 -28.46 -39.84
C GLN A 565 10.27 -28.74 -40.24
N GLY A 566 9.35 -28.43 -39.33
CA GLY A 566 7.91 -28.59 -39.50
C GLY A 566 7.31 -27.66 -40.58
N PRO A 567 5.98 -27.76 -40.81
CA PRO A 567 5.32 -26.94 -41.84
C PRO A 567 5.51 -25.43 -41.60
N ALA A 568 6.07 -24.71 -42.56
CA ALA A 568 6.38 -23.30 -42.47
C ALA A 568 5.16 -22.41 -42.12
N GLU A 569 3.98 -22.79 -42.57
CA GLU A 569 2.73 -22.07 -42.30
C GLU A 569 2.27 -22.24 -40.86
N GLU A 570 2.38 -23.43 -40.27
CA GLU A 570 2.07 -23.69 -38.88
C GLU A 570 3.07 -22.96 -37.98
N THR A 571 4.36 -23.03 -38.28
CA THR A 571 5.42 -22.32 -37.60
C THR A 571 5.15 -20.80 -37.55
N ARG A 572 4.84 -20.21 -38.72
CA ARG A 572 4.52 -18.78 -38.82
C ARG A 572 3.29 -18.42 -37.99
N ARG A 573 2.21 -19.23 -38.10
CA ARG A 573 0.98 -19.01 -37.32
C ARG A 573 1.25 -19.00 -35.81
N ALA A 574 1.99 -19.97 -35.30
CA ALA A 574 2.31 -20.08 -33.88
C ALA A 574 3.14 -18.86 -33.40
N LEU A 575 4.22 -18.52 -34.08
CA LEU A 575 5.04 -17.36 -33.73
C LEU A 575 4.29 -16.03 -33.86
N GLN A 576 3.48 -15.85 -34.89
CA GLN A 576 2.68 -14.65 -35.04
C GLN A 576 1.65 -14.52 -33.90
N LYS A 577 1.01 -15.63 -33.52
CA LYS A 577 0.05 -15.64 -32.40
C LYS A 577 0.73 -15.32 -31.06
N SER A 578 1.92 -15.83 -30.84
CA SER A 578 2.72 -15.48 -29.66
C SER A 578 2.97 -13.97 -29.56
N VAL A 579 3.41 -13.34 -30.66
CA VAL A 579 3.65 -11.88 -30.71
C VAL A 579 2.36 -11.07 -30.54
N GLU A 580 1.22 -11.53 -31.07
CA GLU A 580 -0.08 -10.88 -30.85
C GLU A 580 -0.50 -10.88 -29.37
N LEU A 581 -0.15 -11.94 -28.63
CA LEU A 581 -0.55 -12.10 -27.22
C LEU A 581 0.39 -11.36 -26.25
N ASP A 582 1.64 -11.22 -26.62
CA ASP A 582 2.65 -10.44 -25.87
C ASP A 582 3.51 -9.62 -26.85
N PRO A 583 2.99 -8.51 -27.34
CA PRO A 583 3.76 -7.59 -28.15
C PRO A 583 4.73 -6.83 -27.25
N ILE A 584 5.97 -7.33 -27.11
CA ILE A 584 7.05 -6.66 -26.38
C ILE A 584 7.40 -5.32 -27.00
#